data_54962b3501427490b8706c774cad065c
#
_entry.id   54962b3501427490b8706c774cad065c
#
_cell.length_a   1.000
_cell.length_b   1.000
_cell.length_c   1.000
_cell.angle_alpha   90.00
_cell.angle_beta   90.00
_cell.angle_gamma   90.00
#
_symmetry.space_group_name_H-M   'P 1'
#
loop_
_entity.id
_entity.type
_entity.pdbx_description
1 polymer ?
#
loop_
_entity_poly.entity_id
_entity_poly.type
_entity_poly.pdbx_seq_one_letter_code
_entity_poly.pdbx_strand_id
1 'polypeptide(L)'
;KPSEVKLVMVDPKVVELSVYNGIPHLLIPVVTDPKKAAGALAWAVQEMVNRYGKFAEKGVRDIKGYNELMKEDGEEGKLPQIVIIIDELADLMMVAPNDVGDAICRLAQMARAAGMH
;
A
#
# COMPACT_ATOMS: atom_id res chain seq x y z
N LYS A 1 -0.12 -6.22 -14.68
CA LYS A 1 0.53 -5.03 -15.26
C LYS A 1 0.85 -4.01 -14.16
N PRO A 2 1.94 -3.25 -14.30
CA PRO A 2 2.30 -2.22 -13.31
C PRO A 2 1.22 -1.16 -13.08
N SER A 3 0.37 -0.91 -14.07
CA SER A 3 -0.76 0.03 -13.93
C SER A 3 -1.92 -0.57 -13.14
N GLU A 4 -1.96 -1.87 -12.97
CA GLU A 4 -3.03 -2.58 -12.27
C GLU A 4 -2.66 -2.94 -10.83
N VAL A 5 -1.38 -3.25 -10.61
CA VAL A 5 -0.87 -3.67 -9.29
C VAL A 5 0.45 -2.95 -9.01
N LYS A 6 0.54 -2.35 -7.84
CA LYS A 6 1.76 -1.74 -7.31
C LYS A 6 2.19 -2.46 -6.04
N LEU A 7 3.47 -2.45 -5.80
CA LEU A 7 4.06 -3.16 -4.66
C LEU A 7 4.83 -2.20 -3.77
N VAL A 8 4.71 -2.42 -2.47
CA VAL A 8 5.58 -1.82 -1.45
C VAL A 8 6.22 -2.98 -0.71
N MET A 9 7.53 -3.09 -0.78
CA MET A 9 8.27 -4.18 -0.15
C MET A 9 9.15 -3.65 0.97
N VAL A 10 9.09 -4.28 2.13
CA VAL A 10 9.86 -3.90 3.32
C VAL A 10 10.71 -5.09 3.74
N ASP A 11 12.02 -4.90 3.77
CA ASP A 11 13.00 -5.93 4.13
C ASP A 11 14.08 -5.31 5.04
N PRO A 12 13.81 -5.27 6.37
CA PRO A 12 14.73 -4.61 7.31
C PRO A 12 16.12 -5.22 7.38
N LYS A 13 16.25 -6.49 7.03
CA LYS A 13 17.53 -7.21 7.10
C LYS A 13 18.28 -7.27 5.78
N VAL A 14 17.66 -6.78 4.69
CA VAL A 14 18.24 -6.79 3.34
C VAL A 14 18.63 -8.20 2.87
N VAL A 15 17.77 -9.19 3.17
CA VAL A 15 18.08 -10.62 2.92
C VAL A 15 17.38 -11.16 1.69
N GLU A 16 16.07 -10.86 1.55
CA GLU A 16 15.24 -11.59 0.59
C GLU A 16 14.72 -10.74 -0.56
N LEU A 17 14.33 -9.49 -0.32
CA LEU A 17 13.52 -8.72 -1.26
C LEU A 17 14.30 -7.77 -2.15
N SER A 18 15.57 -7.50 -1.84
CA SER A 18 16.38 -6.54 -2.61
C SER A 18 16.56 -6.93 -4.08
N VAL A 19 16.45 -8.23 -4.40
CA VAL A 19 16.53 -8.72 -5.77
C VAL A 19 15.41 -8.18 -6.66
N TYR A 20 14.31 -7.72 -6.06
CA TYR A 20 13.17 -7.16 -6.80
C TYR A 20 13.30 -5.67 -7.10
N ASN A 21 14.34 -5.01 -6.61
CA ASN A 21 14.57 -3.60 -6.97
C ASN A 21 14.70 -3.45 -8.48
N GLY A 22 14.04 -2.42 -8.99
CA GLY A 22 14.04 -2.14 -10.42
C GLY A 22 12.84 -2.67 -11.18
N ILE A 23 12.00 -3.52 -10.58
CA ILE A 23 10.77 -3.92 -11.27
C ILE A 23 9.80 -2.74 -11.32
N PRO A 24 9.04 -2.60 -12.42
CA PRO A 24 8.17 -1.41 -12.60
C PRO A 24 6.96 -1.38 -11.68
N HIS A 25 6.66 -2.49 -11.00
CA HIS A 25 5.54 -2.58 -10.06
C HIS A 25 5.82 -1.86 -8.74
N LEU A 26 7.09 -1.68 -8.36
CA LEU A 26 7.44 -1.03 -7.09
C LEU A 26 7.08 0.44 -7.12
N LEU A 27 6.35 0.90 -6.10
CA LEU A 27 6.08 2.33 -5.90
C LEU A 27 7.33 3.08 -5.46
N ILE A 28 8.13 2.43 -4.60
CA ILE A 28 9.39 2.95 -4.09
C ILE A 28 10.39 1.79 -4.08
N PRO A 29 11.70 2.07 -4.04
CA PRO A 29 12.69 1.00 -3.85
C PRO A 29 12.39 0.19 -2.58
N VAL A 30 12.84 -1.05 -2.54
CA VAL A 30 12.65 -1.90 -1.36
C VAL A 30 13.13 -1.16 -0.12
N VAL A 31 12.26 -1.06 0.90
CA VAL A 31 12.55 -0.32 2.12
C VAL A 31 13.37 -1.21 3.05
N THR A 32 14.56 -0.78 3.40
CA THR A 32 15.50 -1.54 4.21
C THR A 32 15.74 -0.95 5.61
N ASP A 33 15.30 0.28 5.83
CA ASP A 33 15.42 0.97 7.12
C ASP A 33 14.10 0.87 7.89
N PRO A 34 14.08 0.36 9.14
CA PRO A 34 12.85 0.27 9.93
C PRO A 34 12.12 1.59 10.14
N LYS A 35 12.85 2.72 10.26
CA LYS A 35 12.23 4.04 10.39
C LYS A 35 11.52 4.46 9.11
N LYS A 36 12.13 4.19 7.98
CA LYS A 36 11.51 4.45 6.67
C LYS A 36 10.32 3.52 6.44
N ALA A 37 10.39 2.29 6.96
CA ALA A 37 9.28 1.36 6.89
C ALA A 37 8.06 1.88 7.65
N ALA A 38 8.24 2.45 8.84
CA ALA A 38 7.16 3.08 9.59
C ALA A 38 6.53 4.22 8.78
N GLY A 39 7.36 5.03 8.11
CA GLY A 39 6.89 6.09 7.22
C GLY A 39 6.12 5.55 6.02
N ALA A 40 6.57 4.45 5.42
CA ALA A 40 5.89 3.82 4.30
C ALA A 40 4.51 3.28 4.71
N LEU A 41 4.41 2.69 5.90
CA LEU A 41 3.13 2.22 6.43
C LEU A 41 2.18 3.37 6.77
N ALA A 42 2.70 4.48 7.30
CA ALA A 42 1.92 5.69 7.53
C ALA A 42 1.38 6.24 6.21
N TRP A 43 2.20 6.23 5.17
CA TRP A 43 1.77 6.60 3.83
C TRP A 43 0.64 5.69 3.33
N ALA A 44 0.77 4.39 3.55
CA ALA A 44 -0.25 3.43 3.14
C ALA A 44 -1.61 3.70 3.82
N VAL A 45 -1.60 4.03 5.11
CA VAL A 45 -2.81 4.41 5.84
C VAL A 45 -3.41 5.68 5.24
N GLN A 46 -2.58 6.68 4.94
CA GLN A 46 -3.04 7.92 4.33
C GLN A 46 -3.61 7.69 2.93
N GLU A 47 -2.97 6.84 2.14
CA GLU A 47 -3.49 6.48 0.82
C GLU A 47 -4.86 5.78 0.93
N MET A 48 -5.01 4.91 1.90
CA MET A 48 -6.29 4.25 2.18
C MET A 48 -7.38 5.29 2.49
N VAL A 49 -7.09 6.24 3.36
CA VAL A 49 -8.02 7.33 3.72
C VAL A 49 -8.36 8.16 2.48
N ASN A 50 -7.37 8.51 1.68
CA ASN A 50 -7.56 9.27 0.44
C ASN A 50 -8.47 8.52 -0.53
N ARG A 51 -8.29 7.21 -0.66
CA ARG A 51 -9.12 6.38 -1.53
C ARG A 51 -10.57 6.35 -1.07
N TYR A 52 -10.81 6.21 0.23
CA TYR A 52 -12.17 6.28 0.79
C TYR A 52 -12.82 7.65 0.52
N GLY A 53 -12.05 8.74 0.60
CA GLY A 53 -12.53 10.06 0.23
C GLY A 53 -12.98 10.13 -1.23
N LYS A 54 -12.20 9.57 -2.14
CA LYS A 54 -12.55 9.49 -3.57
C LYS A 54 -13.80 8.63 -3.81
N PHE A 55 -13.92 7.53 -3.08
CA PHE A 55 -15.09 6.66 -3.18
C PHE A 55 -16.35 7.39 -2.74
N ALA A 56 -16.28 8.14 -1.64
CA ALA A 56 -17.40 8.92 -1.13
C ALA A 56 -17.84 9.98 -2.14
N GLU A 57 -16.91 10.68 -2.76
CA GLU A 57 -17.21 11.68 -3.78
C GLU A 57 -17.96 11.09 -4.98
N LYS A 58 -17.66 9.85 -5.34
CA LYS A 58 -18.27 9.16 -6.48
C LYS A 58 -19.45 8.28 -6.10
N GLY A 59 -19.76 8.17 -4.81
CA GLY A 59 -20.87 7.33 -4.33
C GLY A 59 -20.63 5.85 -4.48
N VAL A 60 -19.36 5.41 -4.44
CA VAL A 60 -18.99 4.00 -4.51
C VAL A 60 -18.42 3.53 -3.18
N ARG A 61 -18.32 2.21 -2.99
CA ARG A 61 -17.90 1.59 -1.73
C ARG A 61 -16.51 1.00 -1.76
N ASP A 62 -15.99 0.68 -2.95
CA ASP A 62 -14.76 -0.05 -3.10
C ASP A 62 -14.03 0.33 -4.38
N ILE A 63 -12.79 -0.16 -4.49
CA ILE A 63 -11.94 0.11 -5.65
C ILE A 63 -12.54 -0.42 -6.95
N LYS A 64 -13.22 -1.55 -6.90
CA LYS A 64 -13.85 -2.12 -8.09
C LYS A 64 -14.91 -1.19 -8.65
N GLY A 65 -15.82 -0.71 -7.79
CA GLY A 65 -16.86 0.26 -8.19
C GLY A 65 -16.25 1.56 -8.69
N TYR A 66 -15.23 2.06 -8.02
CA TYR A 66 -14.52 3.26 -8.44
C TYR A 66 -13.87 3.10 -9.80
N ASN A 67 -13.16 2.01 -10.02
CA ASN A 67 -12.47 1.77 -11.29
C ASN A 67 -13.44 1.54 -12.46
N GLU A 68 -14.60 0.96 -12.20
CA GLU A 68 -15.64 0.82 -13.22
C GLU A 68 -16.17 2.19 -13.67
N LEU A 69 -16.36 3.13 -12.74
CA LEU A 69 -16.73 4.50 -13.09
C LEU A 69 -15.63 5.21 -13.86
N MET A 70 -14.38 5.07 -13.43
CA MET A 70 -13.25 5.72 -14.07
C MET A 70 -12.96 5.15 -15.46
N LYS A 71 -13.39 3.94 -15.74
CA LYS A 71 -13.25 3.31 -17.06
C LYS A 71 -13.99 4.09 -18.15
N GLU A 72 -15.09 4.76 -17.80
CA GLU A 72 -15.83 5.59 -18.74
C GLU A 72 -15.06 6.86 -19.13
N ASP A 73 -14.19 7.34 -18.23
CA ASP A 73 -13.35 8.52 -18.43
C ASP A 73 -11.95 8.19 -18.97
N GLY A 74 -11.70 6.92 -19.33
CA GLY A 74 -10.40 6.43 -19.72
C GLY A 74 -9.64 5.80 -18.55
N GLU A 75 -8.52 5.14 -18.83
CA GLU A 75 -7.77 4.40 -17.82
C GLU A 75 -7.00 5.28 -16.84
N GLU A 76 -6.83 6.56 -17.13
CA GLU A 76 -6.02 7.48 -16.33
C GLU A 76 -6.57 7.71 -14.92
N GLY A 77 -7.87 7.59 -14.74
CA GLY A 77 -8.50 7.79 -13.44
C GLY A 77 -8.52 6.57 -12.53
N LYS A 78 -8.16 5.40 -13.05
CA LYS A 78 -8.21 4.16 -12.27
C LYS A 78 -7.11 4.11 -11.21
N LEU A 79 -7.44 3.46 -10.10
CA LEU A 79 -6.48 3.21 -9.02
C LEU A 79 -5.93 1.78 -9.13
N PRO A 80 -4.62 1.60 -8.97
CA PRO A 80 -4.05 0.25 -8.91
C PRO A 80 -4.34 -0.41 -7.57
N GLN A 81 -4.37 -1.73 -7.56
CA GLN A 81 -4.25 -2.50 -6.32
C GLN A 81 -2.85 -2.26 -5.75
N ILE A 82 -2.74 -2.20 -4.45
CA ILE A 82 -1.45 -2.07 -3.77
C ILE A 82 -1.25 -3.27 -2.87
N VAL A 83 -0.15 -3.97 -3.03
CA VAL A 83 0.23 -5.08 -2.15
C VAL A 83 1.45 -4.67 -1.35
N ILE A 84 1.36 -4.77 -0.04
CA ILE A 84 2.42 -4.43 0.90
C ILE A 84 2.99 -5.74 1.44
N ILE A 85 4.25 -5.98 1.17
CA ILE A 85 4.95 -7.20 1.60
C ILE A 85 5.99 -6.81 2.63
N ILE A 86 5.87 -7.38 3.82
CA ILE A 86 6.81 -7.14 4.93
C ILE A 86 7.52 -8.45 5.23
N ASP A 87 8.84 -8.44 5.05
CA ASP A 87 9.70 -9.53 5.49
C ASP A 87 10.17 -9.21 6.91
N GLU A 88 9.88 -10.09 7.84
CA GLU A 88 10.26 -9.96 9.26
C GLU A 88 9.62 -8.75 9.96
N LEU A 89 8.33 -8.87 10.25
CA LEU A 89 7.57 -7.85 10.98
C LEU A 89 8.14 -7.59 12.39
N ALA A 90 8.69 -8.60 13.04
CA ALA A 90 9.23 -8.47 14.38
C ALA A 90 10.29 -7.39 14.49
N ASP A 91 11.14 -7.24 13.47
CA ASP A 91 12.19 -6.21 13.45
C ASP A 91 11.60 -4.79 13.43
N LEU A 92 10.51 -4.60 12.70
CA LEU A 92 9.81 -3.30 12.67
C LEU A 92 9.15 -3.00 14.02
N MET A 93 8.57 -4.01 14.65
CA MET A 93 7.89 -3.85 15.94
C MET A 93 8.87 -3.53 17.07
N MET A 94 10.13 -3.91 16.93
CA MET A 94 11.17 -3.56 17.91
C MET A 94 11.57 -2.09 17.85
N VAL A 95 11.46 -1.47 16.68
CA VAL A 95 11.92 -0.08 16.47
C VAL A 95 10.78 0.92 16.69
N ALA A 96 9.60 0.64 16.17
CA ALA A 96 8.47 1.55 16.23
C ALA A 96 7.17 0.77 16.48
N PRO A 97 7.00 0.17 17.67
CA PRO A 97 5.87 -0.73 17.91
C PRO A 97 4.51 -0.04 17.81
N ASN A 98 4.39 1.19 18.29
CA ASN A 98 3.12 1.89 18.27
C ASN A 98 2.74 2.30 16.84
N ASP A 99 3.66 2.94 16.12
CA ASP A 99 3.38 3.43 14.76
C ASP A 99 3.12 2.28 13.80
N VAL A 100 3.94 1.25 13.85
CA VAL A 100 3.81 0.07 12.98
C VAL A 100 2.56 -0.73 13.34
N GLY A 101 2.34 -0.98 14.63
CA GLY A 101 1.17 -1.73 15.10
C GLY A 101 -0.14 -1.05 14.75
N ASP A 102 -0.25 0.25 14.98
CA ASP A 102 -1.46 1.02 14.67
C ASP A 102 -1.74 1.02 13.15
N ALA A 103 -0.71 1.23 12.34
CA ALA A 103 -0.84 1.22 10.89
C ALA A 103 -1.33 -0.14 10.38
N ILE A 104 -0.72 -1.22 10.86
CA ILE A 104 -1.10 -2.58 10.45
C ILE A 104 -2.52 -2.90 10.87
N CYS A 105 -2.92 -2.54 12.09
CA CYS A 105 -4.30 -2.76 12.55
C CYS A 105 -5.31 -2.02 11.66
N ARG A 106 -5.05 -0.77 11.33
CA ARG A 106 -5.94 0.01 10.48
C ARG A 106 -6.03 -0.57 9.07
N LEU A 107 -4.88 -0.93 8.50
CA LEU A 107 -4.85 -1.55 7.16
C LEU A 107 -5.55 -2.91 7.17
N ALA A 108 -5.33 -3.74 8.17
CA ALA A 108 -5.97 -5.06 8.26
C ALA A 108 -7.49 -4.96 8.34
N GLN A 109 -8.00 -3.93 9.01
CA GLN A 109 -9.44 -3.75 9.19
C GLN A 109 -10.12 -3.13 7.97
N MET A 110 -9.46 -2.22 7.27
CA MET A 110 -10.12 -1.30 6.33
C MET A 110 -9.53 -1.27 4.93
N ALA A 111 -8.37 -1.85 4.70
CA ALA A 111 -7.64 -1.64 3.45
C ALA A 111 -8.20 -2.44 2.26
N ARG A 112 -8.84 -3.57 2.52
CA ARG A 112 -9.28 -4.49 1.45
C ARG A 112 -10.19 -3.82 0.42
N ALA A 113 -11.22 -3.12 0.87
CA ALA A 113 -12.15 -2.42 -0.02
C ALA A 113 -11.47 -1.29 -0.80
N ALA A 114 -10.41 -0.71 -0.24
CA ALA A 114 -9.61 0.32 -0.90
C ALA A 114 -8.58 -0.26 -1.88
N GLY A 115 -8.52 -1.58 -2.01
CA GLY A 115 -7.59 -2.25 -2.92
C GLY A 115 -6.17 -2.33 -2.39
N MET A 116 -6.00 -2.39 -1.07
CA MET A 116 -4.69 -2.48 -0.43
C MET A 116 -4.60 -3.76 0.40
N HIS A 117 -3.52 -4.52 0.20
CA HIS A 117 -3.36 -5.86 0.78
C HIS A 117 -2.00 -6.05 1.41
#